data_6e96a37ceeba1e2532474d9531f5b2cb
#
_entry.id   6e96a37ceeba1e2532474d9531f5b2cb
#
_cell.length_a   1.000
_cell.length_b   1.000
_cell.length_c   1.000
_cell.angle_alpha   90.00
_cell.angle_beta   90.00
_cell.angle_gamma   90.00
#
_symmetry.space_group_name_H-M   'P 1'
#
loop_
_entity.id
_entity.type
_entity.pdbx_description
1 polymer ?
#
loop_
_entity_poly.entity_id
_entity_poly.type
_entity_poly.pdbx_seq_one_letter_code
_entity_poly.pdbx_strand_id
1 'polypeptide(L)'
;GRWGSFIAWLLDRLHHEVTLHGRKNSASMQRWIGERRNDLIELPESVSLSTELSCMENAEVVVISVGAQDLRALMGEIALLSPKNKIFVLCMKGLEMPHGKRLSVVASEFLSSSNRIAVWVGPGHVQEFYRGIPNCMVIDSEDEKTKHFLVDAFSGGIIRFYYGQDMLGNEIGAASKNVVGIAAGFLDGLSLSSLKGALMSRGTHEIAELIGALGGNPFSAYGLCHLGDYEATVFSAYSHNRRFGEAFVRGSPIMSLRRAMRLHALL
;
A
#
# COMPACT_ATOMS: atom_id res chain seq x y z
N GLY A 1 7.78 -8.62 1.26
CA GLY A 1 6.78 -8.29 2.30
C GLY A 1 5.42 -8.87 1.96
N ARG A 2 4.46 -8.87 2.90
CA ARG A 2 3.13 -9.49 2.73
C ARG A 2 2.37 -9.00 1.50
N TRP A 3 2.33 -7.69 1.31
CA TRP A 3 1.57 -7.10 0.21
C TRP A 3 2.21 -7.39 -1.15
N GLY A 4 3.52 -7.22 -1.28
CA GLY A 4 4.21 -7.51 -2.55
C GLY A 4 4.14 -8.98 -2.96
N SER A 5 4.26 -9.93 -2.02
CA SER A 5 4.10 -11.34 -2.33
C SER A 5 2.66 -11.71 -2.70
N PHE A 6 1.67 -11.06 -2.06
CA PHE A 6 0.28 -11.22 -2.45
C PHE A 6 0.02 -10.71 -3.87
N ILE A 7 0.56 -9.55 -4.22
CA ILE A 7 0.42 -9.01 -5.58
C ILE A 7 1.07 -9.96 -6.61
N ALA A 8 2.27 -10.48 -6.29
CA ALA A 8 2.92 -11.45 -7.18
C ALA A 8 2.05 -12.71 -7.39
N TRP A 9 1.48 -13.27 -6.32
CA TRP A 9 0.56 -14.39 -6.40
C TRP A 9 -0.72 -14.04 -7.20
N LEU A 10 -1.28 -12.85 -7.00
CA LEU A 10 -2.50 -12.42 -7.70
C LEU A 10 -2.25 -12.25 -9.20
N LEU A 11 -1.18 -11.58 -9.58
CA LEU A 11 -0.86 -11.30 -10.98
C LEU A 11 -0.50 -12.58 -11.74
N ASP A 12 0.19 -13.53 -11.10
CA ASP A 12 0.43 -14.86 -11.67
C ASP A 12 -0.89 -15.60 -11.97
N ARG A 13 -1.86 -15.54 -11.07
CA ARG A 13 -3.20 -16.11 -11.29
C ARG A 13 -3.99 -15.43 -12.40
N LEU A 14 -3.64 -14.20 -12.74
CA LEU A 14 -4.16 -13.45 -13.88
C LEU A 14 -3.34 -13.70 -15.15
N HIS A 15 -2.45 -14.70 -15.13
CA HIS A 15 -1.61 -15.14 -16.24
C HIS A 15 -0.57 -14.12 -16.71
N HIS A 16 -0.12 -13.25 -15.83
CA HIS A 16 1.03 -12.39 -16.10
C HIS A 16 2.34 -13.15 -15.82
N GLU A 17 3.38 -12.81 -16.56
CA GLU A 17 4.75 -13.20 -16.23
C GLU A 17 5.25 -12.35 -15.06
N VAL A 18 5.54 -12.96 -13.92
CA VAL A 18 5.81 -12.26 -12.67
C VAL A 18 7.19 -12.61 -12.12
N THR A 19 7.97 -11.59 -11.81
CA THR A 19 9.19 -11.72 -11.02
C THR A 19 9.04 -10.99 -9.68
N LEU A 20 9.16 -11.73 -8.57
CA LEU A 20 9.22 -11.15 -7.23
C LEU A 20 10.67 -10.82 -6.87
N HIS A 21 10.95 -9.53 -6.74
CA HIS A 21 12.25 -9.03 -6.30
C HIS A 21 12.28 -8.81 -4.78
N GLY A 22 13.41 -9.13 -4.16
CA GLY A 22 13.70 -8.78 -2.77
C GLY A 22 15.20 -8.67 -2.51
N ARG A 23 15.59 -7.85 -1.53
CA ARG A 23 17.02 -7.65 -1.19
C ARG A 23 17.68 -8.98 -0.81
N LYS A 24 18.87 -9.25 -1.33
CA LYS A 24 19.64 -10.49 -1.12
C LYS A 24 19.77 -10.90 0.35
N ASN A 25 20.00 -9.94 1.23
CA ASN A 25 20.21 -10.19 2.66
C ASN A 25 18.91 -10.10 3.49
N SER A 26 17.75 -10.00 2.84
CA SER A 26 16.46 -9.99 3.51
C SER A 26 16.07 -11.41 3.95
N ALA A 27 15.82 -11.60 5.25
CA ALA A 27 15.33 -12.89 5.77
C ALA A 27 14.04 -13.35 5.08
N SER A 28 13.15 -12.40 4.72
CA SER A 28 11.94 -12.69 3.96
C SER A 28 12.26 -13.22 2.55
N MET A 29 13.25 -12.63 1.85
CA MET A 29 13.62 -13.11 0.52
C MET A 29 14.32 -14.46 0.57
N GLN A 30 15.19 -14.69 1.54
CA GLN A 30 15.82 -15.99 1.76
C GLN A 30 14.78 -17.09 2.02
N ARG A 31 13.76 -16.79 2.79
CA ARG A 31 12.63 -17.71 3.01
C ARG A 31 11.88 -18.00 1.71
N TRP A 32 11.62 -16.99 0.87
CA TRP A 32 11.00 -17.20 -0.46
C TRP A 32 11.85 -18.10 -1.35
N ILE A 33 13.16 -17.91 -1.38
CA ILE A 33 14.07 -18.73 -2.19
C ILE A 33 14.09 -20.19 -1.70
N GLY A 34 14.09 -20.40 -0.36
CA GLY A 34 14.17 -21.75 0.22
C GLY A 34 12.83 -22.49 0.30
N GLU A 35 11.74 -21.79 0.62
CA GLU A 35 10.47 -22.43 0.97
C GLU A 35 9.32 -22.06 0.00
N ARG A 36 9.45 -21.03 -0.83
CA ARG A 36 8.41 -20.43 -1.68
C ARG A 36 7.12 -20.06 -0.94
N ARG A 37 7.16 -19.98 0.37
CA ARG A 37 6.02 -19.64 1.23
C ARG A 37 6.38 -18.74 2.40
N ASN A 38 5.39 -18.04 2.90
CA ASN A 38 5.42 -17.38 4.21
C ASN A 38 4.25 -17.89 5.06
N ASP A 39 3.93 -17.21 6.16
CA ASP A 39 2.84 -17.62 7.07
C ASP A 39 1.43 -17.46 6.45
N LEU A 40 1.29 -16.83 5.30
CA LEU A 40 0.01 -16.49 4.69
C LEU A 40 -0.15 -17.03 3.27
N ILE A 41 0.92 -17.07 2.48
CA ILE A 41 0.89 -17.28 1.03
C ILE A 41 1.95 -18.30 0.65
N GLU A 42 1.62 -19.13 -0.33
CA GLU A 42 2.54 -19.98 -1.09
C GLU A 42 2.60 -19.46 -2.52
N LEU A 43 3.81 -19.22 -3.05
CA LEU A 43 4.02 -18.78 -4.42
C LEU A 43 4.19 -19.98 -5.34
N PRO A 44 3.48 -20.01 -6.50
CA PRO A 44 3.65 -21.05 -7.50
C PRO A 44 5.03 -20.97 -8.16
N GLU A 45 5.47 -22.06 -8.77
CA GLU A 45 6.77 -22.16 -9.47
C GLU A 45 6.90 -21.20 -10.65
N SER A 46 5.77 -20.81 -11.26
CA SER A 46 5.69 -19.81 -12.33
C SER A 46 6.17 -18.41 -11.93
N VAL A 47 6.08 -18.05 -10.65
CA VAL A 47 6.60 -16.78 -10.16
C VAL A 47 8.11 -16.86 -10.04
N SER A 48 8.84 -16.11 -10.85
CA SER A 48 10.30 -16.00 -10.75
C SER A 48 10.73 -15.22 -9.49
N LEU A 49 11.86 -15.63 -8.91
CA LEU A 49 12.44 -14.94 -7.74
C LEU A 49 13.77 -14.31 -8.12
N SER A 50 13.99 -13.03 -7.77
CA SER A 50 15.24 -12.33 -8.04
C SER A 50 15.73 -11.52 -6.84
N THR A 51 17.03 -11.49 -6.64
CA THR A 51 17.70 -10.58 -5.71
C THR A 51 18.39 -9.41 -6.38
N GLU A 52 18.41 -9.41 -7.71
CA GLU A 52 19.04 -8.38 -8.52
C GLU A 52 17.98 -7.42 -9.08
N LEU A 53 18.20 -6.12 -8.90
CA LEU A 53 17.24 -5.10 -9.31
C LEU A 53 17.10 -5.00 -10.84
N SER A 54 18.11 -5.45 -11.58
CA SER A 54 18.09 -5.53 -13.06
C SER A 54 16.97 -6.41 -13.60
N CYS A 55 16.36 -7.29 -12.78
CA CYS A 55 15.20 -8.08 -13.21
C CYS A 55 14.03 -7.19 -13.74
N MET A 56 13.99 -5.91 -13.34
CA MET A 56 12.99 -4.97 -13.85
C MET A 56 13.21 -4.53 -15.31
N GLU A 57 14.40 -4.77 -15.90
CA GLU A 57 14.71 -4.28 -17.23
C GLU A 57 13.74 -4.80 -18.31
N ASN A 58 13.31 -6.06 -18.18
CA ASN A 58 12.37 -6.70 -19.10
C ASN A 58 10.89 -6.48 -18.70
N ALA A 59 10.61 -5.90 -17.53
CA ALA A 59 9.24 -5.68 -17.08
C ALA A 59 8.66 -4.41 -17.73
N GLU A 60 7.42 -4.48 -18.20
CA GLU A 60 6.64 -3.32 -18.61
C GLU A 60 6.12 -2.55 -17.39
N VAL A 61 5.68 -3.28 -16.38
CA VAL A 61 5.13 -2.74 -15.13
C VAL A 61 6.00 -3.13 -13.94
N VAL A 62 6.40 -2.14 -13.15
CA VAL A 62 7.17 -2.32 -11.92
C VAL A 62 6.31 -1.97 -10.72
N VAL A 63 5.86 -2.98 -9.98
CA VAL A 63 5.04 -2.78 -8.79
C VAL A 63 5.93 -2.62 -7.57
N ILE A 64 5.84 -1.48 -6.89
CA ILE A 64 6.64 -1.17 -5.70
C ILE A 64 5.80 -1.34 -4.44
N SER A 65 6.27 -2.22 -3.55
CA SER A 65 5.63 -2.53 -2.26
C SER A 65 6.68 -2.62 -1.15
N VAL A 66 7.22 -1.49 -0.76
CA VAL A 66 8.21 -1.32 0.32
C VAL A 66 7.65 -0.46 1.44
N GLY A 67 8.40 -0.22 2.50
CA GLY A 67 8.04 0.81 3.48
C GLY A 67 8.03 2.20 2.83
N ALA A 68 7.07 3.06 3.20
CA ALA A 68 6.98 4.41 2.62
C ALA A 68 8.30 5.21 2.80
N GLN A 69 9.00 5.01 3.91
CA GLN A 69 10.26 5.67 4.21
C GLN A 69 11.47 5.07 3.46
N ASP A 70 11.33 3.87 2.91
CA ASP A 70 12.38 3.20 2.13
C ASP A 70 12.31 3.55 0.62
N LEU A 71 11.22 4.21 0.19
CA LEU A 71 10.97 4.46 -1.23
C LEU A 71 12.08 5.30 -1.87
N ARG A 72 12.49 6.40 -1.23
CA ARG A 72 13.53 7.30 -1.79
C ARG A 72 14.84 6.56 -2.07
N ALA A 73 15.28 5.74 -1.12
CA ALA A 73 16.51 4.94 -1.29
C ALA A 73 16.37 3.96 -2.46
N LEU A 74 15.24 3.24 -2.54
CA LEU A 74 14.96 2.33 -3.64
C LEU A 74 14.89 3.05 -4.99
N MET A 75 14.24 4.21 -5.06
CA MET A 75 14.16 4.98 -6.30
C MET A 75 15.54 5.49 -6.75
N GLY A 76 16.43 5.81 -5.80
CA GLY A 76 17.82 6.12 -6.10
C GLY A 76 18.56 4.95 -6.74
N GLU A 77 18.36 3.72 -6.24
CA GLU A 77 18.94 2.51 -6.83
C GLU A 77 18.35 2.22 -8.23
N ILE A 78 17.03 2.38 -8.39
CA ILE A 78 16.32 2.22 -9.67
C ILE A 78 16.84 3.22 -10.72
N ALA A 79 17.07 4.47 -10.34
CA ALA A 79 17.55 5.52 -11.24
C ALA A 79 18.92 5.20 -11.88
N LEU A 80 19.77 4.45 -11.16
CA LEU A 80 21.08 4.01 -11.71
C LEU A 80 20.93 3.09 -12.93
N LEU A 81 19.80 2.37 -13.03
CA LEU A 81 19.48 1.54 -14.19
C LEU A 81 18.85 2.31 -15.34
N SER A 82 18.62 3.62 -15.18
CA SER A 82 18.07 4.52 -16.21
C SER A 82 16.81 3.95 -16.91
N PRO A 83 15.76 3.54 -16.18
CA PRO A 83 14.56 2.91 -16.76
C PRO A 83 13.86 3.85 -17.74
N LYS A 84 13.35 3.27 -18.84
CA LYS A 84 12.60 4.00 -19.87
C LYS A 84 11.32 3.25 -20.24
N ASN A 85 10.26 4.00 -20.53
CA ASN A 85 8.98 3.49 -21.01
C ASN A 85 8.35 2.43 -20.08
N LYS A 86 8.53 2.59 -18.78
CA LYS A 86 7.96 1.69 -17.76
C LYS A 86 6.85 2.37 -16.98
N ILE A 87 5.95 1.56 -16.45
CA ILE A 87 4.91 1.99 -15.53
C ILE A 87 5.31 1.56 -14.11
N PHE A 88 5.46 2.53 -13.22
CA PHE A 88 5.73 2.30 -11.80
C PHE A 88 4.44 2.40 -11.00
N VAL A 89 4.03 1.30 -10.38
CA VAL A 89 2.80 1.23 -9.57
C VAL A 89 3.17 1.22 -8.10
N LEU A 90 2.80 2.27 -7.37
CA LEU A 90 3.08 2.41 -5.95
C LEU A 90 1.92 1.85 -5.11
N CYS A 91 2.21 0.84 -4.28
CA CYS A 91 1.21 0.16 -3.46
C CYS A 91 1.31 0.50 -1.96
N MET A 92 2.11 1.52 -1.61
CA MET A 92 2.32 1.92 -0.23
C MET A 92 1.33 3.00 0.19
N LYS A 93 1.04 3.05 1.48
CA LYS A 93 0.21 4.07 2.11
C LYS A 93 1.06 4.88 3.08
N GLY A 94 1.19 6.18 2.86
CA GLY A 94 1.99 7.05 3.71
C GLY A 94 2.53 8.25 2.97
N LEU A 95 3.23 9.10 3.74
CA LEU A 95 3.95 10.26 3.24
C LEU A 95 5.42 10.13 3.66
N GLU A 96 6.32 10.70 2.87
CA GLU A 96 7.75 10.72 3.20
C GLU A 96 8.05 11.67 4.36
N MET A 97 8.77 11.19 5.35
CA MET A 97 9.29 12.03 6.45
C MET A 97 10.64 12.68 6.05
N PRO A 98 10.95 13.90 6.53
CA PRO A 98 10.13 14.77 7.38
C PRO A 98 9.24 15.74 6.58
N HIS A 99 9.30 15.71 5.25
CA HIS A 99 8.72 16.78 4.40
C HIS A 99 7.25 16.56 4.04
N GLY A 100 6.64 15.43 4.38
CA GLY A 100 5.25 15.12 4.06
C GLY A 100 4.98 14.94 2.57
N LYS A 101 6.00 14.64 1.74
CA LYS A 101 5.81 14.45 0.30
C LYS A 101 5.00 13.19 0.01
N ARG A 102 4.08 13.28 -0.95
CA ARG A 102 3.40 12.11 -1.51
C ARG A 102 4.42 11.17 -2.17
N LEU A 103 4.16 9.88 -2.11
CA LEU A 103 5.10 8.89 -2.63
C LEU A 103 5.25 8.95 -4.16
N SER A 104 4.19 9.33 -4.89
CA SER A 104 4.25 9.59 -6.33
C SER A 104 5.20 10.75 -6.67
N VAL A 105 5.19 11.81 -5.86
CA VAL A 105 6.12 12.95 -6.01
C VAL A 105 7.56 12.49 -5.74
N VAL A 106 7.78 11.70 -4.68
CA VAL A 106 9.12 11.15 -4.41
C VAL A 106 9.61 10.31 -5.59
N ALA A 107 8.78 9.43 -6.14
CA ALA A 107 9.15 8.60 -7.29
C ALA A 107 9.46 9.45 -8.54
N SER A 108 8.70 10.51 -8.79
CA SER A 108 8.90 11.38 -9.96
C SER A 108 10.22 12.14 -9.95
N GLU A 109 10.83 12.37 -8.78
CA GLU A 109 12.13 13.02 -8.66
C GLU A 109 13.27 12.19 -9.28
N PHE A 110 13.08 10.88 -9.46
CA PHE A 110 14.09 9.93 -9.94
C PHE A 110 13.82 9.39 -11.34
N LEU A 111 12.62 9.55 -11.85
CA LEU A 111 12.20 8.95 -13.11
C LEU A 111 12.18 9.97 -14.25
N SER A 112 12.62 9.55 -15.43
CA SER A 112 12.47 10.36 -16.64
C SER A 112 11.00 10.44 -17.07
N SER A 113 10.67 11.46 -17.87
CA SER A 113 9.31 11.67 -18.40
C SER A 113 8.79 10.57 -19.33
N SER A 114 9.68 9.65 -19.78
CA SER A 114 9.26 8.48 -20.55
C SER A 114 8.57 7.42 -19.69
N ASN A 115 8.74 7.47 -18.37
CA ASN A 115 8.09 6.55 -17.45
C ASN A 115 6.75 7.13 -16.97
N ARG A 116 5.89 6.27 -16.48
CA ARG A 116 4.59 6.64 -15.91
C ARG A 116 4.53 6.18 -14.46
N ILE A 117 3.76 6.90 -13.65
CA ILE A 117 3.53 6.57 -12.26
C ILE A 117 2.04 6.37 -12.05
N ALA A 118 1.69 5.30 -11.35
CA ALA A 118 0.35 5.02 -10.88
C ALA A 118 0.38 4.64 -9.41
N VAL A 119 -0.75 4.76 -8.74
CA VAL A 119 -0.95 4.29 -7.36
C VAL A 119 -2.01 3.19 -7.36
N TRP A 120 -1.78 2.16 -6.56
CA TRP A 120 -2.74 1.10 -6.26
C TRP A 120 -3.04 1.14 -4.77
N VAL A 121 -4.17 1.68 -4.40
CA VAL A 121 -4.59 1.95 -3.02
C VAL A 121 -6.05 1.56 -2.80
N GLY A 122 -6.48 1.49 -1.55
CA GLY A 122 -7.85 1.13 -1.18
C GLY A 122 -7.90 0.10 -0.07
N PRO A 123 -9.10 -0.40 0.30
CA PRO A 123 -9.32 -1.32 1.40
C PRO A 123 -8.84 -2.74 1.08
N GLY A 124 -8.51 -3.48 2.11
CA GLY A 124 -8.28 -4.93 2.04
C GLY A 124 -7.12 -5.42 2.90
N HIS A 125 -7.23 -6.68 3.26
CA HIS A 125 -6.22 -7.42 3.98
C HIS A 125 -5.77 -8.64 3.18
N VAL A 126 -4.47 -8.90 3.13
CA VAL A 126 -3.89 -10.04 2.41
C VAL A 126 -4.54 -11.36 2.85
N GLN A 127 -4.81 -11.50 4.15
CA GLN A 127 -5.44 -12.71 4.71
C GLN A 127 -6.83 -12.98 4.14
N GLU A 128 -7.60 -11.93 3.86
CA GLU A 128 -8.95 -12.04 3.31
C GLU A 128 -8.89 -12.34 1.82
N PHE A 129 -8.09 -11.61 1.08
CA PHE A 129 -7.87 -11.85 -0.34
C PHE A 129 -7.36 -13.26 -0.63
N TYR A 130 -6.37 -13.74 0.12
CA TYR A 130 -5.82 -15.08 -0.08
C TYR A 130 -6.84 -16.19 0.21
N ARG A 131 -7.84 -15.92 1.06
CA ARG A 131 -9.00 -16.81 1.29
C ARG A 131 -10.11 -16.66 0.24
N GLY A 132 -9.91 -15.83 -0.77
CA GLY A 132 -10.88 -15.60 -1.85
C GLY A 132 -12.00 -14.61 -1.50
N ILE A 133 -11.87 -13.83 -0.42
CA ILE A 133 -12.85 -12.80 -0.08
C ILE A 133 -12.63 -11.59 -0.99
N PRO A 134 -13.59 -11.23 -1.85
CA PRO A 134 -13.42 -10.15 -2.80
C PRO A 134 -13.50 -8.77 -2.14
N ASN A 135 -12.84 -7.78 -2.74
CA ASN A 135 -12.96 -6.38 -2.34
C ASN A 135 -12.72 -5.46 -3.54
N CYS A 136 -12.85 -4.16 -3.31
CA CYS A 136 -12.64 -3.12 -4.31
C CYS A 136 -11.41 -2.28 -3.97
N MET A 137 -10.62 -1.91 -4.97
CA MET A 137 -9.47 -1.02 -4.81
C MET A 137 -9.46 0.02 -5.95
N VAL A 138 -8.56 0.98 -5.86
CA VAL A 138 -8.41 2.06 -6.83
C VAL A 138 -7.03 1.94 -7.48
N ILE A 139 -7.00 2.07 -8.79
CA ILE A 139 -5.81 2.41 -9.57
C ILE A 139 -5.99 3.85 -10.06
N ASP A 140 -5.00 4.69 -9.81
CA ASP A 140 -5.00 6.06 -10.27
C ASP A 140 -3.66 6.45 -10.88
N SER A 141 -3.70 7.33 -11.86
CA SER A 141 -2.53 7.88 -12.55
C SER A 141 -2.92 9.21 -13.19
N GLU A 142 -1.98 10.13 -13.30
CA GLU A 142 -2.17 11.36 -14.08
C GLU A 142 -2.30 11.08 -15.59
N ASP A 143 -1.78 9.95 -16.07
CA ASP A 143 -1.93 9.48 -17.45
C ASP A 143 -3.11 8.52 -17.57
N GLU A 144 -4.19 8.96 -18.23
CA GLU A 144 -5.43 8.18 -18.42
C GLU A 144 -5.19 6.84 -19.12
N LYS A 145 -4.29 6.79 -20.10
CA LYS A 145 -3.99 5.54 -20.82
C LYS A 145 -3.34 4.52 -19.90
N THR A 146 -2.40 4.95 -19.06
CA THR A 146 -1.77 4.11 -18.04
C THR A 146 -2.79 3.58 -17.05
N LYS A 147 -3.71 4.44 -16.59
CA LYS A 147 -4.77 4.05 -15.66
C LYS A 147 -5.68 2.97 -16.25
N HIS A 148 -6.16 3.16 -17.47
CA HIS A 148 -6.99 2.17 -18.18
C HIS A 148 -6.23 0.86 -18.40
N PHE A 149 -5.02 0.92 -18.91
CA PHE A 149 -4.17 -0.24 -19.13
C PHE A 149 -4.01 -1.09 -17.85
N LEU A 150 -3.68 -0.45 -16.72
CA LEU A 150 -3.47 -1.16 -15.46
C LEU A 150 -4.76 -1.76 -14.90
N VAL A 151 -5.89 -1.05 -15.00
CA VAL A 151 -7.18 -1.60 -14.55
C VAL A 151 -7.54 -2.82 -15.39
N ASP A 152 -7.39 -2.75 -16.70
CA ASP A 152 -7.70 -3.86 -17.60
C ASP A 152 -6.76 -5.05 -17.35
N ALA A 153 -5.45 -4.78 -17.20
CA ALA A 153 -4.44 -5.82 -16.95
C ALA A 153 -4.62 -6.53 -15.60
N PHE A 154 -5.03 -5.80 -14.55
CA PHE A 154 -5.12 -6.35 -13.19
C PHE A 154 -6.52 -6.79 -12.78
N SER A 155 -7.53 -6.56 -13.61
CA SER A 155 -8.90 -6.99 -13.38
C SER A 155 -9.09 -8.49 -13.68
N GLY A 156 -10.12 -9.08 -13.09
CA GLY A 156 -10.50 -10.48 -13.37
C GLY A 156 -10.29 -11.44 -12.21
N GLY A 157 -9.82 -10.97 -11.08
CA GLY A 157 -9.64 -11.77 -9.86
C GLY A 157 -10.60 -11.38 -8.74
N ILE A 158 -10.09 -11.51 -7.53
CA ILE A 158 -10.80 -11.16 -6.29
C ILE A 158 -10.82 -9.67 -5.99
N ILE A 159 -10.11 -8.85 -6.77
CA ILE A 159 -10.10 -7.40 -6.61
C ILE A 159 -10.80 -6.77 -7.82
N ARG A 160 -11.84 -5.98 -7.53
CA ARG A 160 -12.43 -5.08 -8.51
C ARG A 160 -11.73 -3.74 -8.44
N PHE A 161 -11.13 -3.31 -9.55
CA PHE A 161 -10.51 -2.00 -9.63
C PHE A 161 -11.48 -0.93 -10.12
N TYR A 162 -11.39 0.24 -9.49
CA TYR A 162 -12.03 1.46 -9.92
C TYR A 162 -10.98 2.44 -10.45
N TYR A 163 -11.34 3.18 -11.46
CA TYR A 163 -10.52 4.26 -12.01
C TYR A 163 -10.49 5.42 -11.02
N GLY A 164 -9.31 5.78 -10.54
CA GLY A 164 -9.13 6.99 -9.73
C GLY A 164 -9.32 8.24 -10.58
N GLN A 165 -9.73 9.33 -9.94
CA GLN A 165 -9.96 10.62 -10.59
C GLN A 165 -9.21 11.76 -9.91
N ASP A 166 -8.42 11.45 -8.88
CA ASP A 166 -7.65 12.40 -8.10
C ASP A 166 -6.53 11.64 -7.36
N MET A 167 -5.40 11.50 -8.02
CA MET A 167 -4.25 10.76 -7.46
C MET A 167 -3.75 11.42 -6.17
N LEU A 168 -3.80 12.77 -6.06
CA LEU A 168 -3.45 13.48 -4.84
C LEU A 168 -4.36 13.08 -3.69
N GLY A 169 -5.67 13.19 -3.87
CA GLY A 169 -6.65 12.87 -2.84
C GLY A 169 -6.62 11.39 -2.46
N ASN A 170 -6.42 10.49 -3.42
CA ASN A 170 -6.29 9.06 -3.17
C ASN A 170 -5.04 8.73 -2.31
N GLU A 171 -3.89 9.36 -2.56
CA GLU A 171 -2.67 9.17 -1.76
C GLU A 171 -2.83 9.76 -0.35
N ILE A 172 -3.33 11.00 -0.22
CA ILE A 172 -3.55 11.67 1.08
C ILE A 172 -4.58 10.89 1.91
N GLY A 173 -5.68 10.49 1.30
CA GLY A 173 -6.71 9.68 1.96
C GLY A 173 -6.15 8.36 2.49
N ALA A 174 -5.39 7.63 1.65
CA ALA A 174 -4.76 6.37 2.02
C ALA A 174 -3.71 6.52 3.13
N ALA A 175 -2.96 7.63 3.17
CA ALA A 175 -1.99 7.91 4.22
C ALA A 175 -2.69 8.27 5.54
N SER A 176 -3.68 9.15 5.50
CA SER A 176 -4.35 9.75 6.66
C SER A 176 -5.20 8.75 7.44
N LYS A 177 -5.76 7.72 6.77
CA LYS A 177 -6.55 6.70 7.46
C LYS A 177 -5.79 5.99 8.59
N ASN A 178 -4.49 5.91 8.50
CA ASN A 178 -3.66 5.27 9.52
C ASN A 178 -3.71 6.03 10.85
N VAL A 179 -3.80 7.36 10.80
CA VAL A 179 -3.96 8.22 12.00
C VAL A 179 -5.33 7.97 12.63
N VAL A 180 -6.38 7.90 11.82
CA VAL A 180 -7.74 7.57 12.28
C VAL A 180 -7.78 6.17 12.91
N GLY A 181 -7.03 5.23 12.35
CA GLY A 181 -6.88 3.88 12.92
C GLY A 181 -6.26 3.89 14.32
N ILE A 182 -5.23 4.72 14.56
CA ILE A 182 -4.63 4.88 15.90
C ILE A 182 -5.66 5.48 16.88
N ALA A 183 -6.37 6.53 16.47
CA ALA A 183 -7.41 7.15 17.27
C ALA A 183 -8.55 6.17 17.62
N ALA A 184 -8.97 5.33 16.67
CA ALA A 184 -9.94 4.26 16.91
C ALA A 184 -9.44 3.25 17.96
N GLY A 185 -8.14 2.95 17.92
CA GLY A 185 -7.52 2.13 18.97
C GLY A 185 -7.55 2.76 20.35
N PHE A 186 -7.37 4.09 20.45
CA PHE A 186 -7.55 4.81 21.73
C PHE A 186 -8.95 4.62 22.28
N LEU A 187 -9.97 4.76 21.43
CA LEU A 187 -11.36 4.54 21.84
C LEU A 187 -11.62 3.12 22.34
N ASP A 188 -11.03 2.12 21.69
CA ASP A 188 -11.12 0.73 22.14
C ASP A 188 -10.44 0.53 23.48
N GLY A 189 -9.24 1.07 23.67
CA GLY A 189 -8.48 0.98 24.91
C GLY A 189 -9.17 1.63 26.12
N LEU A 190 -9.94 2.70 25.87
CA LEU A 190 -10.74 3.44 26.85
C LEU A 190 -12.17 2.86 27.02
N SER A 191 -12.52 1.78 26.30
CA SER A 191 -13.89 1.23 26.26
C SER A 191 -14.95 2.22 25.74
N LEU A 192 -14.55 3.12 24.82
CA LEU A 192 -15.38 4.16 24.20
C LEU A 192 -15.71 3.84 22.73
N SER A 193 -15.81 2.57 22.38
CA SER A 193 -15.99 2.10 20.98
C SER A 193 -17.24 2.67 20.30
N SER A 194 -18.26 3.07 21.05
CA SER A 194 -19.46 3.76 20.52
C SER A 194 -19.15 5.10 19.83
N LEU A 195 -18.02 5.73 20.15
CA LEU A 195 -17.59 6.99 19.55
C LEU A 195 -16.92 6.82 18.17
N LYS A 196 -16.66 5.59 17.73
CA LYS A 196 -16.02 5.34 16.42
C LYS A 196 -16.80 5.93 15.25
N GLY A 197 -18.13 5.93 15.29
CA GLY A 197 -18.97 6.58 14.27
C GLY A 197 -18.70 8.08 14.18
N ALA A 198 -18.60 8.77 15.31
CA ALA A 198 -18.25 10.18 15.36
C ALA A 198 -16.83 10.43 14.86
N LEU A 199 -15.87 9.59 15.26
CA LEU A 199 -14.48 9.64 14.79
C LEU A 199 -14.41 9.50 13.26
N MET A 200 -15.13 8.55 12.67
CA MET A 200 -15.18 8.34 11.23
C MET A 200 -15.75 9.55 10.49
N SER A 201 -16.87 10.08 10.98
CA SER A 201 -17.54 11.23 10.36
C SER A 201 -16.65 12.48 10.41
N ARG A 202 -16.11 12.81 11.59
CA ARG A 202 -15.23 13.96 11.77
C ARG A 202 -13.89 13.80 11.05
N GLY A 203 -13.27 12.62 11.17
CA GLY A 203 -12.02 12.32 10.47
C GLY A 203 -12.14 12.42 8.96
N THR A 204 -13.24 11.92 8.37
CA THR A 204 -13.46 12.06 6.93
C THR A 204 -13.60 13.53 6.52
N HIS A 205 -14.32 14.34 7.31
CA HIS A 205 -14.50 15.75 7.03
C HIS A 205 -13.15 16.50 7.09
N GLU A 206 -12.36 16.31 8.14
CA GLU A 206 -11.04 16.95 8.28
C GLU A 206 -10.07 16.55 7.17
N ILE A 207 -10.12 15.30 6.70
CA ILE A 207 -9.29 14.88 5.58
C ILE A 207 -9.80 15.43 4.24
N ALA A 208 -11.11 15.61 4.08
CA ALA A 208 -11.66 16.31 2.91
C ALA A 208 -11.16 17.76 2.84
N GLU A 209 -11.14 18.48 3.96
CA GLU A 209 -10.58 19.83 4.04
C GLU A 209 -9.08 19.84 3.73
N LEU A 210 -8.32 18.88 4.28
CA LEU A 210 -6.88 18.75 4.00
C LEU A 210 -6.61 18.50 2.51
N ILE A 211 -7.35 17.58 1.87
CA ILE A 211 -7.22 17.29 0.44
C ILE A 211 -7.50 18.55 -0.38
N GLY A 212 -8.58 19.28 -0.07
CA GLY A 212 -8.93 20.54 -0.73
C GLY A 212 -7.85 21.60 -0.56
N ALA A 213 -7.30 21.76 0.64
CA ALA A 213 -6.22 22.71 0.91
C ALA A 213 -4.92 22.38 0.15
N LEU A 214 -4.70 21.11 -0.18
CA LEU A 214 -3.57 20.65 -0.99
C LEU A 214 -3.83 20.70 -2.51
N GLY A 215 -5.01 21.15 -2.94
CA GLY A 215 -5.39 21.28 -4.34
C GLY A 215 -6.01 20.04 -4.97
N GLY A 216 -6.36 19.03 -4.16
CA GLY A 216 -7.10 17.84 -4.59
C GLY A 216 -8.62 18.03 -4.51
N ASN A 217 -9.35 16.98 -4.87
CA ASN A 217 -10.81 16.96 -4.77
C ASN A 217 -11.23 16.50 -3.35
N PRO A 218 -11.89 17.34 -2.54
CA PRO A 218 -12.35 16.97 -1.19
C PRO A 218 -13.21 15.71 -1.15
N PHE A 219 -13.96 15.41 -2.23
CA PHE A 219 -14.78 14.22 -2.31
C PHE A 219 -13.98 12.92 -2.37
N SER A 220 -12.68 12.96 -2.67
CA SER A 220 -11.79 11.78 -2.60
C SER A 220 -11.72 11.17 -1.19
N ALA A 221 -11.93 11.97 -0.13
CA ALA A 221 -11.99 11.48 1.23
C ALA A 221 -13.18 10.52 1.48
N TYR A 222 -14.25 10.63 0.72
CA TYR A 222 -15.43 9.75 0.83
C TYR A 222 -15.30 8.48 -0.01
N GLY A 223 -14.23 8.37 -0.78
CA GLY A 223 -13.94 7.23 -1.65
C GLY A 223 -13.30 6.04 -0.94
N LEU A 224 -12.95 5.03 -1.76
CA LEU A 224 -12.36 3.77 -1.30
C LEU A 224 -11.01 3.95 -0.58
N CYS A 225 -10.24 4.99 -0.91
CA CYS A 225 -8.90 5.18 -0.37
C CYS A 225 -8.88 5.71 1.07
N HIS A 226 -9.98 6.31 1.55
CA HIS A 226 -10.07 6.82 2.91
C HIS A 226 -11.29 6.26 3.66
N LEU A 227 -12.50 6.79 3.47
CA LEU A 227 -13.70 6.32 4.18
C LEU A 227 -13.95 4.82 3.90
N GLY A 228 -13.82 4.39 2.65
CA GLY A 228 -14.01 2.99 2.27
C GLY A 228 -12.96 2.03 2.88
N ASP A 229 -11.81 2.54 3.30
CA ASP A 229 -10.77 1.75 3.99
C ASP A 229 -10.91 1.77 5.54
N TYR A 230 -11.96 2.41 6.08
CA TYR A 230 -12.18 2.48 7.53
C TYR A 230 -12.59 1.15 8.13
N GLU A 231 -13.38 0.33 7.41
CA GLU A 231 -13.72 -1.01 7.90
C GLU A 231 -12.47 -1.82 8.21
N ALA A 232 -11.52 -1.86 7.27
CA ALA A 232 -10.25 -2.54 7.41
C ALA A 232 -9.31 -1.89 8.44
N THR A 233 -9.59 -0.66 8.88
CA THR A 233 -8.67 0.12 9.73
C THR A 233 -9.22 0.34 11.14
N VAL A 234 -10.50 0.74 11.26
CA VAL A 234 -11.15 1.14 12.52
C VAL A 234 -11.73 -0.06 13.27
N PHE A 235 -12.25 -1.05 12.54
CA PHE A 235 -12.95 -2.20 13.13
C PHE A 235 -12.15 -3.49 13.06
N SER A 236 -11.32 -3.67 12.05
CA SER A 236 -10.60 -4.92 11.84
C SER A 236 -9.61 -5.26 12.96
N ALA A 237 -9.63 -6.51 13.41
CA ALA A 237 -8.63 -7.07 14.32
C ALA A 237 -7.22 -7.14 13.68
N TYR A 238 -7.13 -7.10 12.36
CA TYR A 238 -5.86 -7.14 11.61
C TYR A 238 -5.19 -5.77 11.51
N SER A 239 -5.87 -4.67 11.87
CA SER A 239 -5.30 -3.31 11.82
C SER A 239 -4.20 -3.12 12.86
N HIS A 240 -2.96 -2.99 12.39
CA HIS A 240 -1.81 -2.72 13.26
C HIS A 240 -1.90 -1.35 13.94
N ASN A 241 -2.40 -0.33 13.23
CA ASN A 241 -2.56 1.03 13.77
C ASN A 241 -3.59 1.05 14.90
N ARG A 242 -4.74 0.40 14.74
CA ARG A 242 -5.75 0.29 15.79
C ARG A 242 -5.19 -0.43 17.03
N ARG A 243 -4.55 -1.57 16.83
CA ARG A 243 -3.93 -2.34 17.91
C ARG A 243 -2.84 -1.55 18.64
N PHE A 244 -2.07 -0.74 17.92
CA PHE A 244 -1.09 0.16 18.52
C PHE A 244 -1.77 1.16 19.44
N GLY A 245 -2.81 1.87 18.96
CA GLY A 245 -3.56 2.84 19.76
C GLY A 245 -4.17 2.22 21.00
N GLU A 246 -4.81 1.04 20.88
CA GLU A 246 -5.38 0.31 22.00
C GLU A 246 -4.34 -0.06 23.06
N ALA A 247 -3.21 -0.63 22.65
CA ALA A 247 -2.15 -1.04 23.56
C ALA A 247 -1.44 0.15 24.21
N PHE A 248 -1.31 1.28 23.50
CA PHE A 248 -0.75 2.52 24.03
C PHE A 248 -1.56 3.04 25.20
N VAL A 249 -2.88 3.14 25.05
CA VAL A 249 -3.78 3.64 26.12
C VAL A 249 -3.84 2.68 27.31
N ARG A 250 -3.71 1.37 27.06
CA ARG A 250 -3.63 0.36 28.14
C ARG A 250 -2.29 0.32 28.87
N GLY A 251 -1.40 1.28 28.61
CA GLY A 251 -0.13 1.43 29.33
C GLY A 251 1.00 0.51 28.85
N SER A 252 0.89 -0.09 27.67
CA SER A 252 1.99 -0.87 27.11
C SER A 252 3.22 0.01 26.81
N PRO A 253 4.44 -0.39 27.20
CA PRO A 253 5.64 0.40 26.96
C PRO A 253 5.83 0.72 25.46
N ILE A 254 6.09 1.98 25.10
CA ILE A 254 6.26 2.42 23.70
C ILE A 254 7.35 1.63 22.99
N MET A 255 8.42 1.24 23.68
CA MET A 255 9.52 0.43 23.12
C MET A 255 9.06 -0.97 22.70
N SER A 256 8.20 -1.61 23.50
CA SER A 256 7.62 -2.91 23.13
C SER A 256 6.65 -2.80 21.97
N LEU A 257 5.88 -1.71 21.90
CA LEU A 257 4.97 -1.40 20.80
C LEU A 257 5.74 -1.14 19.50
N ARG A 258 6.82 -0.35 19.55
CA ARG A 258 7.70 -0.12 18.40
C ARG A 258 8.35 -1.41 17.89
N ARG A 259 8.76 -2.31 18.79
CA ARG A 259 9.32 -3.60 18.43
C ARG A 259 8.28 -4.52 17.76
N ALA A 260 7.07 -4.57 18.32
CA ALA A 260 5.96 -5.32 17.73
C ALA A 260 5.55 -4.78 16.34
N MET A 261 5.55 -3.46 16.14
CA MET A 261 5.29 -2.83 14.85
C MET A 261 6.41 -3.07 13.84
N ARG A 262 7.68 -3.02 14.25
CA ARG A 262 8.82 -3.32 13.37
C ARG A 262 8.84 -4.77 12.92
N LEU A 263 8.52 -5.71 13.80
CA LEU A 263 8.41 -7.13 13.46
C LEU A 263 7.33 -7.39 12.40
N HIS A 264 6.27 -6.57 12.36
CA HIS A 264 5.20 -6.69 11.37
C HIS A 264 5.42 -5.83 10.11
N ALA A 265 6.25 -4.81 10.17
CA ALA A 265 6.69 -4.03 9.01
C ALA A 265 7.87 -4.68 8.27
N LEU A 266 8.57 -5.60 8.93
CA LEU A 266 9.67 -6.39 8.35
C LEU A 266 9.20 -7.78 7.86
N LEU A 267 7.99 -8.17 8.16
CA LEU A 267 7.29 -9.33 7.64
C LEU A 267 6.24 -8.89 6.62
#